data_76f9fc07e5b1f0a36e2780b5571e1824
#
_entry.id   76f9fc07e5b1f0a36e2780b5571e1824
#
_cell.length_a   1.000
_cell.length_b   1.000
_cell.length_c   1.000
_cell.angle_alpha   90.00
_cell.angle_beta   90.00
_cell.angle_gamma   90.00
#
_symmetry.space_group_name_H-M   'P 1'
#
loop_
_entity.id
_entity.type
_entity.pdbx_description
1 polymer ?
#
loop_
_entity_poly.entity_id
_entity_poly.type
_entity_poly.pdbx_seq_one_letter_code
_entity_poly.pdbx_strand_id
1 'polypeptide(L)'
;IEKFENIYNILSTFYGKEPLINIIAWYAIDSTKHGEDDEVVAWNCVIFLRSKHRPDCYYNQGGKGLLISPAVAEMGGVFPIIREEDMDKLNTKEIIDIYKEISLSPEQFETLCDELFRKDEV
;
A
#
# COMPACT_ATOMS: atom_id res chain seq x y z
N ILE A 1 -14.61 0.59 -12.53
CA ILE A 1 -15.16 -0.30 -11.48
C ILE A 1 -14.83 -1.76 -11.84
N GLU A 2 -15.22 -2.24 -13.01
CA GLU A 2 -15.01 -3.64 -13.45
C GLU A 2 -13.54 -4.09 -13.41
N LYS A 3 -12.59 -3.27 -13.87
CA LYS A 3 -11.15 -3.57 -13.77
C LYS A 3 -10.69 -3.72 -12.32
N PHE A 4 -11.19 -2.89 -11.42
CA PHE A 4 -10.84 -2.97 -10.00
C PHE A 4 -11.40 -4.25 -9.37
N GLU A 5 -12.63 -4.62 -9.68
CA GLU A 5 -13.26 -5.87 -9.21
C GLU A 5 -12.46 -7.10 -9.65
N ASN A 6 -11.98 -7.12 -10.90
CA ASN A 6 -11.14 -8.19 -11.41
C ASN A 6 -9.80 -8.28 -10.64
N ILE A 7 -9.13 -7.16 -10.44
CA ILE A 7 -7.89 -7.10 -9.65
C ILE A 7 -8.16 -7.57 -8.22
N TYR A 8 -9.21 -7.07 -7.58
CA TYR A 8 -9.57 -7.46 -6.22
C TYR A 8 -9.83 -8.96 -6.08
N ASN A 9 -10.50 -9.58 -7.04
CA ASN A 9 -10.77 -11.01 -7.05
C ASN A 9 -9.47 -11.84 -7.19
N ILE A 10 -8.53 -11.38 -8.03
CA ILE A 10 -7.22 -12.01 -8.15
C ILE A 10 -6.45 -11.91 -6.84
N LEU A 11 -6.42 -10.72 -6.23
CA LEU A 11 -5.79 -10.49 -4.93
C LEU A 11 -6.41 -11.36 -3.84
N SER A 12 -7.73 -11.46 -3.78
CA SER A 12 -8.43 -12.30 -2.80
C SER A 12 -8.07 -13.77 -2.96
N THR A 13 -7.93 -14.23 -4.20
CA THR A 13 -7.47 -15.60 -4.50
C THR A 13 -6.03 -15.82 -4.06
N PHE A 14 -5.14 -14.89 -4.38
CA PHE A 14 -3.72 -14.94 -4.01
C PHE A 14 -3.53 -14.96 -2.49
N TYR A 15 -4.25 -14.10 -1.75
CA TYR A 15 -4.18 -14.05 -0.29
C TYR A 15 -4.94 -15.20 0.40
N GLY A 16 -5.83 -15.90 -0.30
CA GLY A 16 -6.73 -16.90 0.27
C GLY A 16 -7.73 -16.35 1.29
N LYS A 17 -7.89 -15.04 1.33
CA LYS A 17 -8.75 -14.26 2.23
C LYS A 17 -8.89 -12.84 1.69
N GLU A 18 -9.57 -11.97 2.42
CA GLU A 18 -9.58 -10.54 2.14
C GLU A 18 -8.14 -9.99 2.05
N PRO A 19 -7.77 -9.32 0.93
CA PRO A 19 -6.40 -8.87 0.72
C PRO A 19 -6.04 -7.70 1.65
N LEU A 20 -4.82 -7.73 2.16
CA LEU A 20 -4.26 -6.63 2.93
C LEU A 20 -3.67 -5.60 1.98
N ILE A 21 -4.43 -4.54 1.71
CA ILE A 21 -4.04 -3.50 0.77
C ILE A 21 -4.24 -2.10 1.35
N ASN A 22 -3.43 -1.15 0.91
CA ASN A 22 -3.70 0.27 1.01
C ASN A 22 -3.80 0.83 -0.40
N ILE A 23 -4.71 1.76 -0.62
CA ILE A 23 -4.97 2.33 -1.94
C ILE A 23 -4.83 3.84 -1.87
N ILE A 24 -4.07 4.40 -2.82
CA ILE A 24 -4.06 5.83 -3.12
C ILE A 24 -4.64 5.98 -4.52
N ALA A 25 -5.68 6.78 -4.64
CA ALA A 25 -6.33 7.04 -5.92
C ALA A 25 -6.48 8.55 -6.16
N TRP A 26 -6.32 8.96 -7.40
CA TRP A 26 -6.56 10.32 -7.84
C TRP A 26 -7.12 10.33 -9.26
N TYR A 27 -7.82 11.37 -9.60
CA TYR A 27 -8.38 11.55 -10.94
C TYR A 27 -7.53 12.52 -11.77
N ALA A 28 -7.51 12.30 -13.07
CA ALA A 28 -7.01 13.23 -14.07
C ALA A 28 -8.19 13.96 -14.73
N ILE A 29 -8.04 15.25 -14.91
CA ILE A 29 -9.00 16.10 -15.64
C ILE A 29 -8.42 16.46 -17.01
N ASP A 30 -9.31 16.72 -17.99
CA ASP A 30 -8.91 17.25 -19.28
C ASP A 30 -8.68 18.75 -19.18
N SER A 31 -7.41 19.16 -19.01
CA SER A 31 -7.00 20.55 -18.92
C SER A 31 -7.08 21.32 -20.26
N THR A 32 -7.39 20.66 -21.38
CA THR A 32 -7.54 21.29 -22.68
C THR A 32 -8.92 21.92 -22.89
N LYS A 33 -9.90 21.51 -22.08
CA LYS A 33 -11.25 22.06 -22.07
C LYS A 33 -11.32 23.17 -21.03
N HIS A 34 -11.18 24.41 -21.47
CA HIS A 34 -11.42 25.58 -20.62
C HIS A 34 -12.93 25.81 -20.50
N GLY A 35 -13.54 25.43 -19.39
CA GLY A 35 -14.96 25.65 -19.08
C GLY A 35 -15.26 25.27 -17.63
N GLU A 36 -16.48 25.62 -17.16
CA GLU A 36 -16.90 25.40 -15.76
C GLU A 36 -17.12 23.92 -15.39
N ASP A 37 -17.02 22.99 -16.35
CA ASP A 37 -17.21 21.56 -16.14
C ASP A 37 -15.90 20.80 -16.46
N ASP A 38 -15.01 20.66 -15.47
CA ASP A 38 -13.86 19.78 -15.55
C ASP A 38 -14.32 18.32 -15.69
N GLU A 39 -14.08 17.72 -16.87
CA GLU A 39 -14.45 16.32 -17.10
C GLU A 39 -13.35 15.41 -16.60
N VAL A 40 -13.68 14.48 -15.69
CA VAL A 40 -12.77 13.43 -15.24
C VAL A 40 -12.54 12.44 -16.37
N VAL A 41 -11.32 12.39 -16.88
CA VAL A 41 -10.95 11.52 -18.04
C VAL A 41 -10.34 10.19 -17.62
N ALA A 42 -9.73 10.12 -16.42
CA ALA A 42 -9.15 8.89 -15.91
C ALA A 42 -9.06 8.88 -14.38
N TRP A 43 -9.09 7.67 -13.83
CA TRP A 43 -8.69 7.40 -12.46
C TRP A 43 -7.35 6.68 -12.45
N ASN A 44 -6.42 7.18 -11.65
CA ASN A 44 -5.16 6.52 -11.35
C ASN A 44 -5.24 5.90 -9.96
N CYS A 45 -4.68 4.72 -9.81
CA CYS A 45 -4.73 3.99 -8.56
C CYS A 45 -3.40 3.29 -8.30
N VAL A 46 -2.83 3.50 -7.12
CA VAL A 46 -1.69 2.74 -6.62
C VAL A 46 -2.16 1.86 -5.49
N ILE A 47 -1.93 0.56 -5.62
CA ILE A 47 -2.31 -0.45 -4.64
C ILE A 47 -1.04 -0.96 -3.96
N PHE A 48 -0.90 -0.70 -2.68
CA PHE A 48 0.18 -1.23 -1.85
C PHE A 48 -0.23 -2.57 -1.27
N LEU A 49 0.50 -3.61 -1.62
CA LEU A 49 0.24 -4.99 -1.23
C LEU A 49 1.00 -5.32 0.06
N ARG A 50 0.29 -5.74 1.07
CA ARG A 50 0.85 -5.96 2.40
C ARG A 50 0.83 -7.42 2.79
N SER A 51 1.86 -7.84 3.52
CA SER A 51 1.94 -9.18 4.12
C SER A 51 1.30 -9.24 5.51
N LYS A 52 1.38 -8.13 6.25
CA LYS A 52 0.82 -8.01 7.60
C LYS A 52 0.43 -6.56 7.95
N HIS A 53 -0.43 -6.41 8.94
CA HIS A 53 -0.92 -5.09 9.38
C HIS A 53 0.14 -4.26 10.09
N ARG A 54 0.95 -4.90 10.94
CA ARG A 54 1.89 -4.23 11.83
C ARG A 54 3.24 -4.93 11.83
N PRO A 55 4.35 -4.18 11.92
CA PRO A 55 5.67 -4.77 12.07
C PRO A 55 5.83 -5.39 13.48
N ASP A 56 6.78 -6.29 13.62
CA ASP A 56 7.02 -6.99 14.89
C ASP A 56 7.43 -6.03 16.02
N CYS A 57 8.12 -4.94 15.67
CA CYS A 57 8.50 -3.91 16.63
C CYS A 57 7.30 -3.26 17.34
N TYR A 58 6.09 -3.29 16.74
CA TYR A 58 4.87 -2.79 17.37
C TYR A 58 4.51 -3.58 18.63
N TYR A 59 4.77 -4.89 18.64
CA TYR A 59 4.40 -5.80 19.73
C TYR A 59 5.49 -5.93 20.80
N ASN A 60 6.68 -5.40 20.56
CA ASN A 60 7.78 -5.46 21.52
C ASN A 60 7.47 -4.64 22.77
N GLN A 61 7.79 -5.21 23.94
CA GLN A 61 7.61 -4.57 25.25
C GLN A 61 8.95 -4.07 25.81
N GLY A 62 8.90 -3.32 26.91
CA GLY A 62 10.09 -2.95 27.67
C GLY A 62 10.94 -1.86 27.01
N GLY A 63 10.33 -0.85 26.39
CA GLY A 63 11.05 0.29 25.82
C GLY A 63 11.78 0.04 24.50
N LYS A 64 11.75 -1.20 24.00
CA LYS A 64 12.31 -1.58 22.69
C LYS A 64 11.29 -1.52 21.55
N GLY A 65 10.02 -1.39 21.88
CA GLY A 65 8.95 -1.31 20.92
C GLY A 65 8.84 0.06 20.27
N LEU A 66 8.30 0.09 19.06
CA LEU A 66 7.91 1.28 18.33
C LEU A 66 6.39 1.27 18.16
N LEU A 67 5.71 2.33 18.60
CA LEU A 67 4.26 2.43 18.39
C LEU A 67 3.95 2.88 16.97
N ILE A 68 4.18 1.97 16.03
CA ILE A 68 4.03 2.20 14.60
C ILE A 68 3.07 1.15 14.02
N SER A 69 2.02 1.63 13.38
CA SER A 69 1.05 0.81 12.70
C SER A 69 0.81 1.36 11.29
N PRO A 70 1.74 1.12 10.35
CA PRO A 70 1.66 1.71 9.03
C PRO A 70 0.32 1.43 8.35
N ALA A 71 -0.28 2.48 7.82
CA ALA A 71 -1.54 2.45 7.10
C ALA A 71 -1.45 3.36 5.86
N VAL A 72 -2.53 4.04 5.50
CA VAL A 72 -2.57 4.85 4.27
C VAL A 72 -1.59 6.03 4.30
N ALA A 73 -1.45 6.71 5.45
CA ALA A 73 -0.56 7.86 5.58
C ALA A 73 0.90 7.46 5.37
N GLU A 74 1.35 6.42 6.05
CA GLU A 74 2.72 5.91 5.96
C GLU A 74 3.02 5.38 4.56
N MET A 75 2.10 4.64 3.96
CA MET A 75 2.26 4.16 2.58
C MET A 75 2.30 5.32 1.57
N GLY A 76 1.66 6.45 1.88
CA GLY A 76 1.73 7.69 1.13
C GLY A 76 2.97 8.54 1.38
N GLY A 77 3.88 8.09 2.25
CA GLY A 77 5.15 8.76 2.54
C GLY A 77 5.12 9.71 3.75
N VAL A 78 4.05 9.74 4.52
CA VAL A 78 3.95 10.53 5.75
C VAL A 78 3.98 9.58 6.95
N PHE A 79 5.07 9.63 7.72
CA PHE A 79 5.32 8.73 8.84
C PHE A 79 5.09 9.44 10.18
N PRO A 80 3.88 9.41 10.75
CA PRO A 80 3.60 10.08 12.02
C PRO A 80 4.26 9.33 13.18
N ILE A 81 4.96 10.06 14.03
CA ILE A 81 5.55 9.55 15.26
C ILE A 81 4.64 9.95 16.40
N ILE A 82 4.05 8.98 17.07
CA ILE A 82 3.01 9.20 18.09
C ILE A 82 3.63 9.47 19.46
N ARG A 83 4.78 8.86 19.75
CA ARG A 83 5.46 9.01 21.05
C ARG A 83 6.80 9.72 20.85
N GLU A 84 7.10 10.69 21.72
CA GLU A 84 8.38 11.40 21.71
C GLU A 84 9.57 10.45 21.86
N GLU A 85 9.44 9.43 22.70
CA GLU A 85 10.48 8.41 22.92
C GLU A 85 10.80 7.54 21.69
N ASP A 86 9.94 7.56 20.67
CA ASP A 86 10.16 6.81 19.43
C ASP A 86 10.91 7.66 18.38
N MET A 87 11.02 8.97 18.58
CA MET A 87 11.70 9.85 17.63
C MET A 87 13.17 9.47 17.43
N ASP A 88 13.87 9.19 18.53
CA ASP A 88 15.29 8.83 18.48
C ASP A 88 15.55 7.40 18.00
N LYS A 89 14.53 6.56 17.96
CA LYS A 89 14.61 5.17 17.52
C LYS A 89 14.39 5.00 16.02
N LEU A 90 13.75 5.96 15.38
CA LEU A 90 13.41 5.93 13.98
C LEU A 90 14.46 6.64 13.13
N ASN A 91 15.12 5.89 12.29
CA ASN A 91 15.98 6.42 11.24
C ASN A 91 15.56 5.79 9.88
N THR A 92 16.20 6.22 8.81
CA THR A 92 15.89 5.75 7.46
C THR A 92 15.96 4.22 7.34
N LYS A 93 16.92 3.59 8.02
CA LYS A 93 17.09 2.12 7.96
C LYS A 93 15.91 1.40 8.62
N GLU A 94 15.51 1.80 9.81
CA GLU A 94 14.36 1.24 10.51
C GLU A 94 13.08 1.41 9.70
N ILE A 95 12.87 2.56 9.09
CA ILE A 95 11.70 2.80 8.22
C ILE A 95 11.71 1.84 7.01
N ILE A 96 12.84 1.69 6.34
CA ILE A 96 12.98 0.76 5.22
C ILE A 96 12.71 -0.69 5.66
N ASP A 97 13.26 -1.10 6.79
CA ASP A 97 13.09 -2.45 7.33
C ASP A 97 11.62 -2.72 7.70
N ILE A 98 10.92 -1.72 8.27
CA ILE A 98 9.48 -1.79 8.54
C ILE A 98 8.68 -1.97 7.24
N TYR A 99 8.96 -1.18 6.20
CA TYR A 99 8.26 -1.32 4.92
C TYR A 99 8.50 -2.68 4.27
N LYS A 100 9.73 -3.19 4.30
CA LYS A 100 10.05 -4.54 3.79
C LYS A 100 9.29 -5.62 4.55
N GLU A 101 9.20 -5.48 5.86
CA GLU A 101 8.55 -6.45 6.71
C GLU A 101 7.04 -6.54 6.49
N ILE A 102 6.37 -5.41 6.30
CA ILE A 102 4.91 -5.35 6.13
C ILE A 102 4.43 -5.52 4.68
N SER A 103 5.33 -5.48 3.72
CA SER A 103 5.02 -5.65 2.28
C SER A 103 5.18 -7.09 1.84
N LEU A 104 4.65 -7.44 0.67
CA LEU A 104 4.95 -8.72 0.02
C LEU A 104 6.44 -8.82 -0.27
N SER A 105 6.99 -10.04 -0.23
CA SER A 105 8.35 -10.28 -0.72
C SER A 105 8.44 -10.05 -2.23
N PRO A 106 9.64 -9.77 -2.78
CA PRO A 106 9.82 -9.63 -4.22
C PRO A 106 9.29 -10.83 -5.00
N GLU A 107 9.52 -12.05 -4.52
CA GLU A 107 9.08 -13.29 -5.16
C GLU A 107 7.54 -13.42 -5.17
N GLN A 108 6.90 -13.07 -4.06
CA GLN A 108 5.44 -13.04 -3.96
C GLN A 108 4.84 -12.00 -4.91
N PHE A 109 5.48 -10.84 -5.00
CA PHE A 109 5.05 -9.77 -5.89
C PHE A 109 5.17 -10.17 -7.36
N GLU A 110 6.30 -10.78 -7.77
CA GLU A 110 6.49 -11.28 -9.13
C GLU A 110 5.44 -12.34 -9.50
N THR A 111 5.20 -13.31 -8.60
CA THR A 111 4.17 -14.34 -8.80
C THR A 111 2.80 -13.72 -9.03
N LEU A 112 2.44 -12.72 -8.23
CA LEU A 112 1.16 -12.02 -8.37
C LEU A 112 1.08 -11.22 -9.67
N CYS A 113 2.16 -10.55 -10.07
CA CYS A 113 2.21 -9.84 -11.35
C CYS A 113 1.99 -10.79 -12.52
N ASP A 114 2.62 -11.96 -12.50
CA ASP A 114 2.42 -12.98 -13.50
C ASP A 114 0.95 -13.44 -13.60
N GLU A 115 0.26 -13.55 -12.46
CA GLU A 115 -1.17 -13.91 -12.45
C GLU A 115 -2.06 -12.79 -12.99
N LEU A 116 -1.73 -11.54 -12.65
CA LEU A 116 -2.47 -10.36 -13.10
C LEU A 116 -2.35 -10.15 -14.61
N PHE A 117 -1.15 -10.32 -15.17
CA PHE A 117 -0.88 -10.03 -16.58
C PHE A 117 -1.18 -11.22 -17.51
N ARG A 118 -1.13 -12.47 -17.04
CA ARG A 118 -1.53 -13.64 -17.87
C ARG A 118 -3.00 -13.64 -18.28
N LYS A 119 -3.87 -12.97 -17.54
CA LYS A 119 -5.29 -12.90 -17.86
C LYS A 119 -5.64 -11.85 -18.91
N ASP A 120 -4.72 -10.96 -19.22
CA ASP A 120 -4.90 -9.95 -20.26
C ASP A 120 -4.49 -10.46 -21.67
N GLU A 121 -3.90 -11.65 -21.76
CA GLU A 121 -3.47 -12.29 -23.03
C GLU A 121 -4.48 -13.31 -23.60
N VAL A 122 -5.66 -13.40 -23.00
CA VAL A 122 -6.70 -14.34 -23.47
C VAL A 122 -7.88 -13.61 -24.09
#